data_e439e3a2d9d2ea63d27a188a5efa82f6
#
_entry.id   e439e3a2d9d2ea63d27a188a5efa82f6
#
_cell.length_a   1.000
_cell.length_b   1.000
_cell.length_c   1.000
_cell.angle_alpha   90.00
_cell.angle_beta   90.00
_cell.angle_gamma   90.00
#
_symmetry.space_group_name_H-M   'P 1'
#
loop_
_entity.id
_entity.type
_entity.pdbx_description
1 polymer ?
#
loop_
_entity_poly.entity_id
_entity_poly.type
_entity_poly.pdbx_seq_one_letter_code
_entity_poly.pdbx_strand_id
1 'polypeptide(L)'
;MIEIDQVDHAGIRITGEDAALKFYGALGFKVLSRVEFDAVIVIKNKNDVELNLICNGTGKAQEQFGAKNILMDVADKYTGITHIALRVTDIKAAIEGLKENDIAITQGPVTFGKDGHVSVFVRDPDRNVIELRGRMQDEDSIEGLEFYDPEG
;
A
#
# COMPACT_ATOMS: atom_id res chain seq x y z
N MET A 1 -18.91 -24.70 -8.59
CA MET A 1 -18.31 -23.60 -7.81
C MET A 1 -16.80 -23.78 -7.84
N ILE A 2 -16.06 -22.68 -7.99
CA ILE A 2 -14.59 -22.70 -7.91
C ILE A 2 -14.22 -22.39 -6.46
N GLU A 3 -13.42 -23.26 -5.84
CA GLU A 3 -12.93 -23.05 -4.49
C GLU A 3 -11.59 -22.27 -4.54
N ILE A 4 -11.61 -21.07 -4.00
CA ILE A 4 -10.42 -20.21 -3.91
C ILE A 4 -9.81 -20.39 -2.52
N ASP A 5 -8.56 -20.78 -2.46
CA ASP A 5 -7.85 -21.00 -1.20
C ASP A 5 -7.42 -19.67 -0.55
N GLN A 6 -6.66 -18.86 -1.31
CA GLN A 6 -6.12 -17.60 -0.78
C GLN A 6 -5.70 -16.66 -1.91
N VAL A 7 -5.33 -15.43 -1.54
CA VAL A 7 -4.63 -14.53 -2.44
C VAL A 7 -3.18 -15.00 -2.56
N ASP A 8 -2.74 -15.34 -3.76
CA ASP A 8 -1.37 -15.77 -4.01
C ASP A 8 -0.39 -14.59 -4.01
N HIS A 9 -0.65 -13.61 -4.85
CA HIS A 9 0.12 -12.37 -4.94
C HIS A 9 -0.73 -11.23 -5.49
N ALA A 10 -0.20 -10.01 -5.42
CA ALA A 10 -0.76 -8.86 -6.11
C ALA A 10 0.26 -8.31 -7.10
N GLY A 11 -0.20 -8.01 -8.32
CA GLY A 11 0.62 -7.36 -9.36
C GLY A 11 0.50 -5.85 -9.28
N ILE A 12 1.63 -5.15 -9.22
CA ILE A 12 1.69 -3.68 -9.13
C ILE A 12 2.56 -3.17 -10.27
N ARG A 13 1.99 -2.37 -11.16
CA ARG A 13 2.78 -1.78 -12.27
C ARG A 13 3.53 -0.55 -11.79
N ILE A 14 4.80 -0.48 -12.15
CA ILE A 14 5.73 0.58 -11.75
C ILE A 14 6.46 1.13 -12.97
N THR A 15 6.96 2.36 -12.87
CA THR A 15 7.79 2.99 -13.91
C THR A 15 9.28 2.89 -13.60
N GLY A 16 9.66 2.96 -12.32
CA GLY A 16 11.07 2.97 -11.88
C GLY A 16 11.38 1.88 -10.87
N GLU A 17 12.30 0.99 -11.22
CA GLU A 17 12.69 -0.13 -10.37
C GLU A 17 13.32 0.32 -9.05
N ASP A 18 14.35 1.18 -9.11
CA ASP A 18 15.12 1.58 -7.93
C ASP A 18 14.23 2.29 -6.87
N ALA A 19 13.38 3.21 -7.31
CA ALA A 19 12.48 3.90 -6.41
C ALA A 19 11.44 2.96 -5.78
N ALA A 20 10.90 2.04 -6.57
CA ALA A 20 9.95 1.04 -6.07
C ALA A 20 10.61 0.09 -5.06
N LEU A 21 11.80 -0.43 -5.36
CA LEU A 21 12.51 -1.34 -4.45
C LEU A 21 12.92 -0.63 -3.14
N LYS A 22 13.24 0.65 -3.20
CA LYS A 22 13.49 1.44 -1.99
C LYS A 22 12.22 1.54 -1.14
N PHE A 23 11.08 1.86 -1.75
CA PHE A 23 9.80 1.99 -1.06
C PHE A 23 9.36 0.67 -0.45
N TYR A 24 9.23 -0.39 -1.25
CA TYR A 24 8.79 -1.70 -0.76
C TYR A 24 9.81 -2.35 0.18
N GLY A 25 11.09 -2.05 0.02
CA GLY A 25 12.14 -2.44 0.95
C GLY A 25 11.94 -1.85 2.35
N ALA A 26 11.53 -0.59 2.44
CA ALA A 26 11.16 0.05 3.70
C ALA A 26 9.95 -0.63 4.38
N LEU A 27 9.06 -1.24 3.59
CA LEU A 27 7.93 -2.05 4.10
C LEU A 27 8.32 -3.51 4.43
N GLY A 28 9.60 -3.86 4.31
CA GLY A 28 10.12 -5.19 4.67
C GLY A 28 10.16 -6.21 3.53
N PHE A 29 9.93 -5.80 2.28
CA PHE A 29 10.02 -6.68 1.13
C PHE A 29 11.44 -6.76 0.58
N LYS A 30 11.80 -7.94 0.08
CA LYS A 30 13.09 -8.20 -0.58
C LYS A 30 12.84 -8.88 -1.93
N VAL A 31 13.74 -8.66 -2.87
CA VAL A 31 13.70 -9.33 -4.17
C VAL A 31 13.90 -10.83 -3.95
N LEU A 32 12.94 -11.62 -4.41
CA LEU A 32 13.00 -13.08 -4.43
C LEU A 32 13.52 -13.59 -5.77
N SER A 33 12.98 -13.07 -6.86
CA SER A 33 13.37 -13.48 -8.21
C SER A 33 13.00 -12.40 -9.24
N ARG A 34 13.53 -12.58 -10.46
CA ARG A 34 13.24 -11.72 -11.62
C ARG A 34 12.80 -12.61 -12.78
N VAL A 35 11.73 -12.20 -13.45
CA VAL A 35 11.22 -12.84 -14.66
C VAL A 35 11.43 -11.84 -15.81
N GLU A 36 12.61 -11.91 -16.42
CA GLU A 36 13.09 -10.88 -17.37
C GLU A 36 12.18 -10.73 -18.59
N PHE A 37 11.67 -11.83 -19.14
CA PHE A 37 10.85 -11.80 -20.35
C PHE A 37 9.46 -11.15 -20.12
N ASP A 38 8.97 -11.10 -18.87
CA ASP A 38 7.71 -10.46 -18.51
C ASP A 38 7.89 -9.12 -17.77
N ALA A 39 9.14 -8.67 -17.62
CA ALA A 39 9.50 -7.48 -16.86
C ALA A 39 8.93 -7.49 -15.42
N VAL A 40 8.96 -8.64 -14.75
CA VAL A 40 8.43 -8.81 -13.40
C VAL A 40 9.57 -9.02 -12.40
N ILE A 41 9.48 -8.30 -11.28
CA ILE A 41 10.29 -8.52 -10.09
C ILE A 41 9.37 -9.06 -9.00
N VAL A 42 9.62 -10.29 -8.57
CA VAL A 42 8.91 -10.90 -7.45
C VAL A 42 9.58 -10.43 -6.16
N ILE A 43 8.83 -9.78 -5.30
CA ILE A 43 9.27 -9.38 -3.98
C ILE A 43 8.45 -10.09 -2.90
N LYS A 44 9.09 -10.42 -1.80
CA LYS A 44 8.47 -11.15 -0.69
C LYS A 44 8.98 -10.65 0.65
N ASN A 45 8.13 -10.65 1.66
CA ASN A 45 8.54 -10.34 3.03
C ASN A 45 8.78 -11.63 3.86
N LYS A 46 9.19 -11.47 5.11
CA LYS A 46 9.46 -12.60 6.02
C LYS A 46 8.22 -13.46 6.37
N ASN A 47 7.03 -12.95 6.12
CA ASN A 47 5.76 -13.64 6.41
C ASN A 47 5.11 -14.20 5.13
N ASP A 48 5.89 -14.39 4.06
CA ASP A 48 5.44 -14.93 2.78
C ASP A 48 4.39 -14.09 2.04
N VAL A 49 4.27 -12.82 2.37
CA VAL A 49 3.47 -11.89 1.56
C VAL A 49 4.24 -11.59 0.28
N GLU A 50 3.63 -11.87 -0.86
CA GLU A 50 4.23 -11.72 -2.18
C GLU A 50 3.58 -10.60 -2.98
N LEU A 51 4.41 -9.75 -3.57
CA LEU A 51 4.03 -8.74 -4.55
C LEU A 51 4.86 -8.93 -5.81
N ASN A 52 4.24 -8.73 -6.97
CA ASN A 52 4.92 -8.76 -8.26
C ASN A 52 4.95 -7.34 -8.83
N LEU A 53 6.14 -6.76 -8.91
CA LEU A 53 6.36 -5.46 -9.52
C LEU A 53 6.48 -5.64 -11.03
N ILE A 54 5.56 -5.05 -11.79
CA ILE A 54 5.52 -5.12 -13.25
C ILE A 54 6.17 -3.85 -13.80
N CYS A 55 7.39 -3.98 -14.32
CA CYS A 55 8.33 -2.87 -14.58
C CYS A 55 8.13 -2.21 -15.96
N ASN A 56 6.93 -2.22 -16.51
CA ASN A 56 6.64 -1.67 -17.86
C ASN A 56 5.64 -0.50 -17.84
N GLY A 57 5.53 0.19 -16.72
CA GLY A 57 4.71 1.40 -16.62
C GLY A 57 5.30 2.55 -17.45
N THR A 58 4.44 3.39 -18.02
CA THR A 58 4.86 4.47 -18.95
C THR A 58 4.86 5.86 -18.34
N GLY A 59 4.31 6.04 -17.14
CA GLY A 59 4.18 7.37 -16.53
C GLY A 59 3.14 8.29 -17.16
N LYS A 60 2.42 7.88 -18.20
CA LYS A 60 1.43 8.71 -18.89
C LYS A 60 0.28 9.17 -18.01
N ALA A 61 -0.11 8.37 -17.02
CA ALA A 61 -1.13 8.78 -16.06
C ALA A 61 -0.67 9.98 -15.22
N GLN A 62 0.62 10.02 -14.84
CA GLN A 62 1.21 11.14 -14.12
C GLN A 62 1.25 12.41 -14.98
N GLU A 63 1.51 12.28 -16.28
CA GLU A 63 1.46 13.42 -17.21
C GLU A 63 0.04 14.01 -17.31
N GLN A 64 -0.97 13.15 -17.36
CA GLN A 64 -2.37 13.56 -17.51
C GLN A 64 -3.01 14.02 -16.19
N PHE A 65 -2.75 13.31 -15.08
CA PHE A 65 -3.45 13.50 -13.80
C PHE A 65 -2.55 14.10 -12.72
N GLY A 66 -1.27 14.35 -12.99
CA GLY A 66 -0.29 14.78 -12.01
C GLY A 66 0.07 13.65 -11.02
N ALA A 67 0.56 14.02 -9.85
CA ALA A 67 0.95 13.07 -8.81
C ALA A 67 -0.26 12.48 -8.07
N LYS A 68 -1.19 11.87 -8.80
CA LYS A 68 -2.44 11.31 -8.29
C LYS A 68 -2.63 9.86 -8.70
N ASN A 69 -3.30 9.10 -7.84
CA ASN A 69 -3.84 7.80 -8.22
C ASN A 69 -5.22 8.00 -8.86
N ILE A 70 -5.40 7.49 -10.08
CA ILE A 70 -6.64 7.73 -10.86
C ILE A 70 -7.87 7.02 -10.30
N LEU A 71 -7.70 6.00 -9.45
CA LEU A 71 -8.81 5.29 -8.82
C LEU A 71 -9.20 5.89 -7.47
N MET A 72 -8.27 6.55 -6.78
CA MET A 72 -8.51 7.08 -5.42
C MET A 72 -8.58 8.61 -5.36
N ASP A 73 -7.75 9.31 -6.14
CA ASP A 73 -7.45 10.72 -5.91
C ASP A 73 -8.13 11.68 -6.89
N VAL A 74 -8.89 11.19 -7.85
CA VAL A 74 -9.62 12.02 -8.83
C VAL A 74 -11.10 12.06 -8.53
N ALA A 75 -11.78 13.10 -9.01
CA ALA A 75 -13.21 13.31 -8.76
C ALA A 75 -14.07 12.20 -9.39
N ASP A 76 -13.78 11.85 -10.64
CA ASP A 76 -14.45 10.75 -11.31
C ASP A 76 -14.01 9.42 -10.73
N LYS A 77 -14.95 8.61 -10.27
CA LYS A 77 -14.67 7.33 -9.62
C LYS A 77 -14.68 6.20 -10.64
N TYR A 78 -13.51 5.89 -11.19
CA TYR A 78 -13.33 4.77 -12.11
C TYR A 78 -13.38 3.44 -11.36
N THR A 79 -13.86 2.41 -12.03
CA THR A 79 -13.90 1.05 -11.48
C THR A 79 -12.53 0.39 -11.50
N GLY A 80 -12.21 -0.39 -10.48
CA GLY A 80 -10.95 -1.13 -10.40
C GLY A 80 -10.56 -1.46 -8.96
N ILE A 81 -9.39 -2.09 -8.82
CA ILE A 81 -8.79 -2.35 -7.51
C ILE A 81 -8.14 -1.05 -7.03
N THR A 82 -8.70 -0.44 -5.99
CA THR A 82 -8.25 0.87 -5.50
C THR A 82 -6.96 0.81 -4.71
N HIS A 83 -6.76 -0.26 -3.94
CA HIS A 83 -5.60 -0.39 -3.05
C HIS A 83 -5.39 -1.84 -2.62
N ILE A 84 -4.24 -2.07 -2.02
CA ILE A 84 -3.91 -3.30 -1.30
C ILE A 84 -3.79 -2.96 0.16
N ALA A 85 -4.48 -3.69 1.02
CA ALA A 85 -4.34 -3.58 2.46
C ALA A 85 -3.40 -4.67 2.98
N LEU A 86 -2.35 -4.25 3.67
CA LEU A 86 -1.37 -5.11 4.31
C LEU A 86 -1.56 -5.02 5.83
N ARG A 87 -1.71 -6.16 6.48
CA ARG A 87 -1.82 -6.20 7.94
C ARG A 87 -0.45 -6.04 8.57
N VAL A 88 -0.34 -5.13 9.52
CA VAL A 88 0.85 -4.96 10.36
C VAL A 88 0.58 -5.48 11.77
N THR A 89 1.62 -5.95 12.43
CA THR A 89 1.50 -6.50 13.80
C THR A 89 1.37 -5.38 14.84
N ASP A 90 1.91 -4.19 14.53
CA ASP A 90 1.91 -3.02 15.41
C ASP A 90 1.76 -1.77 14.54
N ILE A 91 0.57 -1.17 14.57
CA ILE A 91 0.27 0.00 13.72
C ILE A 91 1.05 1.25 14.17
N LYS A 92 1.30 1.40 15.45
CA LYS A 92 2.07 2.54 15.96
C LYS A 92 3.52 2.47 15.49
N ALA A 93 4.15 1.29 15.62
CA ALA A 93 5.50 1.06 15.11
C ALA A 93 5.57 1.23 13.58
N ALA A 94 4.54 0.82 12.85
CA ALA A 94 4.45 1.02 11.40
C ALA A 94 4.41 2.52 11.05
N ILE A 95 3.64 3.33 11.75
CA ILE A 95 3.57 4.78 11.56
C ILE A 95 4.93 5.44 11.81
N GLU A 96 5.62 5.04 12.89
CA GLU A 96 6.97 5.52 13.19
C GLU A 96 7.97 5.12 12.10
N GLY A 97 7.91 3.87 11.63
CA GLY A 97 8.75 3.37 10.54
C GLY A 97 8.52 4.11 9.22
N LEU A 98 7.29 4.47 8.90
CA LEU A 98 6.99 5.30 7.73
C LEU A 98 7.69 6.67 7.85
N LYS A 99 7.59 7.30 8.98
CA LYS A 99 8.24 8.59 9.26
C LYS A 99 9.76 8.51 9.15
N GLU A 100 10.37 7.48 9.71
CA GLU A 100 11.81 7.25 9.66
C GLU A 100 12.33 7.02 8.24
N ASN A 101 11.48 6.52 7.35
CA ASN A 101 11.81 6.28 5.94
C ASN A 101 11.31 7.39 5.00
N ASP A 102 10.88 8.53 5.53
CA ASP A 102 10.35 9.65 4.76
C ASP A 102 9.17 9.28 3.85
N ILE A 103 8.34 8.32 4.28
CA ILE A 103 7.13 7.92 3.58
C ILE A 103 5.94 8.67 4.19
N ALA A 104 5.34 9.57 3.40
CA ALA A 104 4.21 10.36 3.84
C ALA A 104 2.93 9.53 3.96
N ILE A 105 2.20 9.70 5.06
CA ILE A 105 0.84 9.22 5.21
C ILE A 105 -0.06 10.17 4.43
N THR A 106 -0.79 9.64 3.44
CA THR A 106 -1.69 10.43 2.59
C THR A 106 -3.13 10.45 3.09
N GLN A 107 -3.50 9.49 3.94
CA GLN A 107 -4.78 9.41 4.60
C GLN A 107 -4.65 8.63 5.90
N GLY A 108 -5.32 9.07 6.93
CA GLY A 108 -5.26 8.49 8.27
C GLY A 108 -4.17 9.14 9.16
N PRO A 109 -3.93 8.60 10.37
CA PRO A 109 -4.52 7.36 10.89
C PRO A 109 -6.03 7.47 11.12
N VAL A 110 -6.76 6.44 10.71
CA VAL A 110 -8.21 6.41 10.77
C VAL A 110 -8.71 5.05 11.25
N THR A 111 -9.78 5.04 12.03
CA THR A 111 -10.50 3.82 12.40
C THR A 111 -11.90 3.84 11.78
N PHE A 112 -12.32 2.69 11.24
CA PHE A 112 -13.59 2.54 10.52
C PHE A 112 -14.69 1.90 11.38
N GLY A 113 -14.46 1.74 12.65
CA GLY A 113 -15.45 1.11 13.49
C GLY A 113 -14.96 0.76 14.89
N LYS A 114 -15.67 -0.17 15.50
CA LYS A 114 -15.49 -0.55 16.91
C LYS A 114 -14.55 -1.74 17.11
N ASP A 115 -13.86 -2.18 16.05
CA ASP A 115 -13.03 -3.39 16.09
C ASP A 115 -11.59 -3.14 16.56
N GLY A 116 -11.24 -1.89 16.87
CA GLY A 116 -9.91 -1.49 17.32
C GLY A 116 -8.84 -1.49 16.24
N HIS A 117 -9.21 -1.63 14.96
CA HIS A 117 -8.27 -1.52 13.86
C HIS A 117 -8.07 -0.06 13.44
N VAL A 118 -6.83 0.26 13.11
CA VAL A 118 -6.43 1.57 12.58
C VAL A 118 -5.76 1.36 11.23
N SER A 119 -6.06 2.23 10.30
CA SER A 119 -5.49 2.23 8.95
C SER A 119 -4.75 3.52 8.67
N VAL A 120 -3.64 3.41 7.96
CA VAL A 120 -2.96 4.51 7.30
C VAL A 120 -2.77 4.16 5.83
N PHE A 121 -2.87 5.15 4.96
CA PHE A 121 -2.68 4.99 3.52
C PHE A 121 -1.44 5.74 3.09
N VAL A 122 -0.64 5.08 2.29
CA VAL A 122 0.57 5.64 1.68
C VAL A 122 0.52 5.46 0.16
N ARG A 123 1.38 6.17 -0.56
CA ARG A 123 1.52 6.02 -2.01
C ARG A 123 2.95 5.58 -2.32
N ASP A 124 3.07 4.56 -3.16
CA ASP A 124 4.38 4.22 -3.71
C ASP A 124 4.87 5.32 -4.68
N PRO A 125 6.08 5.25 -5.24
CA PRO A 125 6.57 6.28 -6.18
C PRO A 125 5.68 6.51 -7.41
N ASP A 126 4.93 5.51 -7.83
CA ASP A 126 3.98 5.59 -8.95
C ASP A 126 2.55 5.90 -8.50
N ARG A 127 2.36 6.28 -7.24
CA ARG A 127 1.09 6.62 -6.62
C ARG A 127 0.13 5.43 -6.43
N ASN A 128 0.61 4.20 -6.57
CA ASN A 128 -0.16 3.03 -6.16
C ASN A 128 -0.46 3.10 -4.66
N VAL A 129 -1.68 2.76 -4.28
CA VAL A 129 -2.18 2.95 -2.93
C VAL A 129 -1.96 1.70 -2.08
N ILE A 130 -1.25 1.87 -0.99
CA ILE A 130 -1.01 0.83 0.01
C ILE A 130 -1.66 1.27 1.33
N GLU A 131 -2.52 0.42 1.86
CA GLU A 131 -3.07 0.57 3.20
C GLU A 131 -2.27 -0.29 4.17
N LEU A 132 -1.82 0.27 5.27
CA LEU A 132 -1.31 -0.50 6.41
C LEU A 132 -2.37 -0.51 7.50
N ARG A 133 -2.77 -1.70 7.91
CA ARG A 133 -3.86 -1.90 8.86
C ARG A 133 -3.43 -2.78 10.02
N GLY A 134 -3.63 -2.31 11.24
CA GLY A 134 -3.29 -3.04 12.45
C GLY A 134 -4.19 -2.69 13.62
N ARG A 135 -4.14 -3.51 14.66
CA ARG A 135 -4.86 -3.21 15.89
C ARG A 135 -4.14 -2.15 16.70
N MET A 136 -4.91 -1.24 17.24
CA MET A 136 -4.47 -0.35 18.30
C MET A 136 -4.46 -1.15 19.61
N GLN A 137 -3.37 -1.07 20.36
CA GLN A 137 -3.32 -1.60 21.72
C GLN A 137 -4.16 -0.70 22.64
N ASP A 138 -4.81 -1.27 23.65
CA ASP A 138 -5.75 -0.53 24.52
C ASP A 138 -5.13 0.69 25.22
N GLU A 139 -3.81 0.65 25.48
CA GLU A 139 -3.07 1.71 26.14
C GLU A 139 -2.34 2.67 25.16
N ASP A 140 -2.39 2.41 23.86
CA ASP A 140 -1.70 3.23 22.88
C ASP A 140 -2.55 4.42 22.46
N SER A 141 -1.99 5.63 22.59
CA SER A 141 -2.52 6.79 21.90
C SER A 141 -1.84 6.94 20.55
N ILE A 142 -2.62 7.02 19.49
CA ILE A 142 -2.14 7.30 18.14
C ILE A 142 -2.46 8.77 17.86
N GLU A 143 -1.42 9.57 17.66
CA GLU A 143 -1.56 10.99 17.36
C GLU A 143 -2.31 11.18 16.04
N GLY A 144 -3.31 12.07 16.05
CA GLY A 144 -4.09 12.40 14.87
C GLY A 144 -5.12 11.35 14.47
N LEU A 145 -5.42 10.37 15.33
CA LEU A 145 -6.43 9.34 15.04
C LEU A 145 -7.79 9.97 14.83
N GLU A 146 -8.39 9.68 13.69
CA GLU A 146 -9.74 10.09 13.31
C GLU A 146 -10.67 8.90 13.23
N PHE A 147 -11.96 9.13 13.53
CA PHE A 147 -13.03 8.17 13.27
C PHE A 147 -13.63 8.45 11.90
N TYR A 148 -13.68 7.43 11.05
CA TYR A 148 -14.38 7.54 9.79
C TYR A 148 -15.90 7.56 10.03
N ASP A 149 -16.51 8.67 9.66
CA ASP A 149 -17.97 8.85 9.71
C ASP A 149 -18.48 9.05 8.28
N PRO A 150 -19.14 8.03 7.69
CA PRO A 150 -19.64 8.15 6.31
C PRO A 150 -20.83 9.11 6.19
N GLU A 151 -21.44 9.49 7.31
CA GLU A 151 -22.59 10.40 7.34
C GLU A 151 -22.23 11.83 7.77
N GLY A 152 -20.96 12.01 8.15
CA GLY A 152 -20.42 13.26 8.71
C GLY A 152 -20.07 14.34 7.70
#